data_0344a4156dca76af566ad895852cd796
#
_entry.id   0344a4156dca76af566ad895852cd796
#
_cell.length_a   1.000
_cell.length_b   1.000
_cell.length_c   1.000
_cell.angle_alpha   90.00
_cell.angle_beta   90.00
_cell.angle_gamma   90.00
#
_symmetry.space_group_name_H-M   'P 1'
#
loop_
_entity.id
_entity.type
_entity.pdbx_description
1 polymer ?
#
loop_
_entity_poly.entity_id
_entity_poly.type
_entity_poly.pdbx_seq_one_letter_code
_entity_poly.pdbx_strand_id
1 'polypeptide(L)'
;VNEVRVIPDDEITIIDTLNVLRKENNYVFTTGGIGPTHDDITAQSVSKAFGKKYEIHKEAYKILEAYYQPGEFNEGRQRMVWMPENAELILNPTSGAPGFSVENVFCLPGVPSIMKSMLGGLKNKIVGGEPILSNTISLRTVESEIASSLTEIQDQNKDVEIGSYPFFHAGKLGVSIVIRSEDKSKINDCNLQILEYIKEKKIKIEDR
;
A
#
# COMPACT_ATOMS: atom_id res chain seq x y z
N VAL A 1 2.52 2.75 -4.31
CA VAL A 1 3.44 2.13 -3.34
C VAL A 1 4.80 2.05 -4.00
N ASN A 2 5.81 2.75 -3.43
CA ASN A 2 7.17 2.75 -3.96
C ASN A 2 7.93 1.49 -3.56
N GLU A 3 7.83 1.11 -2.28
CA GLU A 3 8.59 0.02 -1.72
C GLU A 3 7.78 -0.73 -0.66
N VAL A 4 8.01 -2.03 -0.54
CA VAL A 4 7.51 -2.88 0.55
C VAL A 4 8.70 -3.65 1.13
N ARG A 5 8.89 -3.57 2.44
CA ARG A 5 9.88 -4.36 3.18
C ARG A 5 9.18 -5.30 4.15
N VAL A 6 9.54 -6.55 4.10
CA VAL A 6 9.15 -7.54 5.11
C VAL A 6 10.38 -7.77 5.99
N ILE A 7 10.25 -7.45 7.27
CA ILE A 7 11.35 -7.48 8.23
C ILE A 7 10.97 -8.33 9.45
N PRO A 8 11.94 -8.91 10.17
CA PRO A 8 11.67 -9.61 11.43
C PRO A 8 11.25 -8.63 12.54
N ASP A 9 10.60 -9.16 13.57
CA ASP A 9 10.30 -8.46 14.82
C ASP A 9 11.58 -8.33 15.65
N ASP A 10 12.50 -7.50 15.17
CA ASP A 10 13.76 -7.13 15.79
C ASP A 10 13.84 -5.60 15.93
N GLU A 11 14.06 -5.13 17.13
CA GLU A 11 14.01 -3.70 17.46
C GLU A 11 14.96 -2.86 16.59
N ILE A 12 16.20 -3.30 16.43
CA ILE A 12 17.21 -2.56 15.66
C ILE A 12 16.79 -2.50 14.20
N THR A 13 16.38 -3.65 13.63
CA THR A 13 15.91 -3.74 12.25
C THR A 13 14.69 -2.84 11.99
N ILE A 14 13.74 -2.80 12.92
CA ILE A 14 12.57 -1.93 12.82
C ILE A 14 12.98 -0.45 12.83
N ILE A 15 13.83 -0.06 13.80
CA ILE A 15 14.29 1.33 13.94
C ILE A 15 15.04 1.79 12.69
N ASP A 16 16.00 1.01 12.21
CA ASP A 16 16.83 1.37 11.05
C ASP A 16 15.98 1.45 9.79
N THR A 17 15.09 0.48 9.57
CA THR A 17 14.17 0.48 8.43
C THR A 17 13.25 1.70 8.44
N LEU A 18 12.65 2.02 9.58
CA LEU A 18 11.80 3.20 9.73
C LEU A 18 12.57 4.49 9.47
N ASN A 19 13.79 4.61 10.01
CA ASN A 19 14.62 5.81 9.85
C ASN A 19 15.03 6.07 8.40
N VAL A 20 15.18 5.02 7.59
CA VAL A 20 15.42 5.15 6.15
C VAL A 20 14.11 5.55 5.45
N LEU A 21 13.07 4.73 5.60
CA LEU A 21 11.84 4.91 4.84
C LEU A 21 11.13 6.24 5.11
N ARG A 22 11.08 6.70 6.37
CA ARG A 22 10.40 7.96 6.73
C ARG A 22 11.06 9.22 6.18
N LYS A 23 12.36 9.14 5.82
CA LYS A 23 13.09 10.25 5.20
C LYS A 23 12.91 10.29 3.68
N GLU A 24 12.71 9.14 3.07
CA GLU A 24 12.64 8.96 1.62
C GLU A 24 11.22 8.98 1.06
N ASN A 25 10.21 8.81 1.91
CA ASN A 25 8.81 8.70 1.49
C ASN A 25 7.91 9.69 2.22
N ASN A 26 6.87 10.15 1.52
CA ASN A 26 5.85 11.04 2.10
C ASN A 26 5.06 10.35 3.21
N TYR A 27 4.79 9.04 3.08
CA TYR A 27 4.03 8.24 4.02
C TYR A 27 4.67 6.86 4.17
N VAL A 28 4.76 6.38 5.41
CA VAL A 28 5.21 5.03 5.76
C VAL A 28 4.12 4.34 6.56
N PHE A 29 3.76 3.13 6.15
CA PHE A 29 2.80 2.30 6.86
C PHE A 29 3.50 1.08 7.42
N THR A 30 3.31 0.81 8.71
CA THR A 30 3.66 -0.48 9.31
C THR A 30 2.40 -1.30 9.54
N THR A 31 2.48 -2.62 9.41
CA THR A 31 1.37 -3.53 9.67
C THR A 31 1.84 -4.65 10.58
N GLY A 32 1.20 -4.79 11.75
CA GLY A 32 1.56 -5.77 12.78
C GLY A 32 2.42 -5.20 13.91
N GLY A 33 2.66 -6.02 14.92
CA GLY A 33 3.51 -5.71 16.07
C GLY A 33 2.98 -4.63 17.02
N ILE A 34 1.67 -4.35 17.01
CA ILE A 34 0.99 -3.40 17.92
C ILE A 34 -0.10 -4.08 18.76
N GLY A 35 -0.05 -5.39 18.88
CA GLY A 35 -1.01 -6.20 19.62
C GLY A 35 -0.66 -6.35 21.11
N PRO A 36 -1.32 -7.31 21.80
CA PRO A 36 -1.20 -7.49 23.23
C PRO A 36 -0.07 -8.45 23.66
N THR A 37 0.64 -9.07 22.71
CA THR A 37 1.60 -10.15 22.99
C THR A 37 3.02 -9.63 23.20
N HIS A 38 3.91 -10.46 23.71
CA HIS A 38 5.27 -10.06 24.09
C HIS A 38 6.19 -9.76 22.89
N ASP A 39 5.84 -10.27 21.73
CA ASP A 39 6.50 -10.08 20.44
C ASP A 39 5.98 -8.84 19.68
N ASP A 40 4.91 -8.20 20.18
CA ASP A 40 4.40 -6.94 19.62
C ASP A 40 5.29 -5.76 20.05
N ILE A 41 6.40 -5.54 19.37
CA ILE A 41 7.42 -4.56 19.70
C ILE A 41 7.43 -3.32 18.80
N THR A 42 6.55 -3.24 17.80
CA THR A 42 6.54 -2.15 16.83
C THR A 42 6.33 -0.79 17.51
N ALA A 43 5.36 -0.65 18.41
CA ALA A 43 5.09 0.63 19.07
C ALA A 43 6.27 1.15 19.90
N GLN A 44 6.96 0.26 20.62
CA GLN A 44 8.17 0.60 21.37
C GLN A 44 9.32 0.99 20.42
N SER A 45 9.51 0.25 19.34
CA SER A 45 10.56 0.51 18.35
C SER A 45 10.33 1.86 17.64
N VAL A 46 9.07 2.17 17.30
CA VAL A 46 8.70 3.49 16.76
C VAL A 46 9.03 4.60 17.75
N SER A 47 8.70 4.42 19.04
CA SER A 47 9.05 5.41 20.08
C SER A 47 10.54 5.71 20.08
N LYS A 48 11.37 4.68 20.01
CA LYS A 48 12.84 4.82 19.97
C LYS A 48 13.33 5.46 18.67
N ALA A 49 12.77 5.07 17.52
CA ALA A 49 13.13 5.63 16.22
C ALA A 49 12.89 7.15 16.16
N PHE A 50 11.88 7.64 16.88
CA PHE A 50 11.54 9.07 16.96
C PHE A 50 12.11 9.77 18.20
N GLY A 51 12.87 9.08 19.06
CA GLY A 51 13.38 9.64 20.31
C GLY A 51 12.29 10.09 21.27
N LYS A 52 11.12 9.44 21.21
CA LYS A 52 9.94 9.76 22.05
C LYS A 52 9.83 8.78 23.22
N LYS A 53 9.18 9.22 24.29
CA LYS A 53 8.84 8.32 25.38
C LYS A 53 7.82 7.28 24.92
N TYR A 54 7.95 6.07 25.41
CA TYR A 54 6.95 5.01 25.25
C TYR A 54 6.08 5.00 26.50
N GLU A 55 4.81 5.38 26.38
CA GLU A 55 3.94 5.60 27.54
C GLU A 55 2.48 5.25 27.23
N ILE A 56 1.64 5.19 28.26
CA ILE A 56 0.20 4.96 28.12
C ILE A 56 -0.45 6.18 27.47
N HIS A 57 -1.07 5.95 26.31
CA HIS A 57 -1.87 6.95 25.64
C HIS A 57 -3.24 7.08 26.31
N LYS A 58 -3.51 8.20 26.97
CA LYS A 58 -4.69 8.41 27.84
C LYS A 58 -6.03 8.20 27.12
N GLU A 59 -6.14 8.65 25.88
CA GLU A 59 -7.38 8.50 25.09
C GLU A 59 -7.56 7.05 24.63
N ALA A 60 -6.50 6.39 24.16
CA ALA A 60 -6.54 4.97 23.81
C ALA A 60 -6.93 4.09 25.00
N TYR A 61 -6.43 4.42 26.18
CA TYR A 61 -6.80 3.74 27.42
C TYR A 61 -8.31 3.83 27.69
N LYS A 62 -8.88 5.05 27.62
CA LYS A 62 -10.33 5.26 27.81
C LYS A 62 -11.17 4.52 26.77
N ILE A 63 -10.72 4.49 25.50
CA ILE A 63 -11.41 3.78 24.43
C ILE A 63 -11.47 2.29 24.74
N LEU A 64 -10.34 1.67 25.11
CA LEU A 64 -10.30 0.23 25.37
C LEU A 64 -10.95 -0.15 26.70
N GLU A 65 -10.81 0.67 27.74
CA GLU A 65 -11.51 0.48 29.00
C GLU A 65 -13.04 0.47 28.81
N ALA A 66 -13.56 1.37 27.94
CA ALA A 66 -14.99 1.41 27.63
C ALA A 66 -15.43 0.29 26.66
N TYR A 67 -14.52 -0.26 25.88
CA TYR A 67 -14.81 -1.33 24.91
C TYR A 67 -14.95 -2.70 25.58
N TYR A 68 -14.14 -2.99 26.58
CA TYR A 68 -14.15 -4.26 27.28
C TYR A 68 -15.12 -4.29 28.48
N GLN A 69 -15.62 -5.47 28.81
CA GLN A 69 -16.41 -5.64 30.02
C GLN A 69 -15.55 -5.43 31.28
N PRO A 70 -16.16 -5.04 32.41
CA PRO A 70 -15.43 -4.89 33.69
C PRO A 70 -14.59 -6.13 34.02
N GLY A 71 -13.29 -5.92 34.26
CA GLY A 71 -12.32 -6.97 34.54
C GLY A 71 -11.68 -7.64 33.33
N GLU A 72 -12.16 -7.38 32.10
CA GLU A 72 -11.57 -7.94 30.92
C GLU A 72 -10.41 -7.11 30.34
N PHE A 73 -10.31 -5.84 30.68
CA PHE A 73 -9.20 -4.96 30.27
C PHE A 73 -7.97 -5.23 31.15
N ASN A 74 -7.40 -6.42 30.97
CA ASN A 74 -6.25 -6.94 31.72
C ASN A 74 -4.92 -6.34 31.22
N GLU A 75 -3.82 -6.65 31.91
CA GLU A 75 -2.47 -6.15 31.60
C GLU A 75 -2.04 -6.42 30.16
N GLY A 76 -2.36 -7.61 29.60
CA GLY A 76 -2.07 -7.93 28.21
C GLY A 76 -2.76 -6.96 27.26
N ARG A 77 -4.06 -6.72 27.47
CA ARG A 77 -4.84 -5.77 26.63
C ARG A 77 -4.39 -4.32 26.83
N GLN A 78 -3.93 -3.96 28.04
CA GLN A 78 -3.37 -2.63 28.31
C GLN A 78 -2.07 -2.36 27.53
N ARG A 79 -1.33 -3.37 27.06
CA ARG A 79 -0.17 -3.16 26.20
C ARG A 79 -0.53 -2.44 24.89
N MET A 80 -1.73 -2.65 24.36
CA MET A 80 -2.20 -2.02 23.13
C MET A 80 -2.44 -0.50 23.24
N VAL A 81 -2.36 0.07 24.43
CA VAL A 81 -2.47 1.53 24.65
C VAL A 81 -1.13 2.19 24.97
N TRP A 82 -0.05 1.42 24.99
CA TRP A 82 1.30 1.96 25.06
C TRP A 82 1.75 2.41 23.69
N MET A 83 2.09 3.68 23.56
CA MET A 83 2.38 4.33 22.27
C MET A 83 3.49 5.36 22.44
N PRO A 84 4.08 5.85 21.34
CA PRO A 84 4.96 7.01 21.40
C PRO A 84 4.25 8.23 22.00
N GLU A 85 4.96 9.00 22.79
CA GLU A 85 4.50 10.28 23.34
C GLU A 85 3.94 11.19 22.22
N ASN A 86 2.74 11.75 22.42
CA ASN A 86 2.01 12.58 21.45
C ASN A 86 1.71 11.87 20.10
N ALA A 87 1.57 10.56 20.09
CA ALA A 87 1.05 9.86 18.93
C ALA A 87 -0.41 10.27 18.67
N GLU A 88 -0.79 10.36 17.39
CA GLU A 88 -2.19 10.56 17.00
C GLU A 88 -2.87 9.19 16.82
N LEU A 89 -4.08 9.05 17.34
CA LEU A 89 -4.82 7.80 17.21
C LEU A 89 -5.38 7.59 15.80
N ILE A 90 -5.33 6.34 15.36
CA ILE A 90 -6.04 5.82 14.20
C ILE A 90 -7.13 4.90 14.74
N LEU A 91 -8.37 5.37 14.69
CA LEU A 91 -9.49 4.64 15.30
C LEU A 91 -9.77 3.32 14.57
N ASN A 92 -10.11 2.31 15.34
CA ASN A 92 -10.44 0.98 14.85
C ASN A 92 -11.93 0.69 15.08
N PRO A 93 -12.75 0.79 14.05
CA PRO A 93 -14.19 0.57 14.18
C PRO A 93 -14.58 -0.91 14.36
N THR A 94 -13.65 -1.84 14.15
CA THR A 94 -13.93 -3.29 14.16
C THR A 94 -13.67 -3.93 15.52
N SER A 95 -12.54 -3.63 16.16
CA SER A 95 -12.12 -4.32 17.39
C SER A 95 -11.70 -3.38 18.53
N GLY A 96 -11.96 -2.08 18.38
CA GLY A 96 -11.74 -1.07 19.41
C GLY A 96 -10.28 -0.65 19.60
N ALA A 97 -9.31 -1.58 19.51
CA ALA A 97 -7.89 -1.30 19.73
C ALA A 97 -7.33 -0.37 18.62
N PRO A 98 -6.99 0.89 18.93
CA PRO A 98 -6.55 1.84 17.92
C PRO A 98 -5.13 1.53 17.44
N GLY A 99 -4.85 1.89 16.19
CA GLY A 99 -3.49 2.16 15.73
C GLY A 99 -3.08 3.58 16.08
N PHE A 100 -1.91 3.98 15.61
CA PHE A 100 -1.40 5.33 15.86
C PHE A 100 -0.56 5.85 14.70
N SER A 101 -0.35 7.15 14.67
CA SER A 101 0.62 7.77 13.77
C SER A 101 1.56 8.72 14.52
N VAL A 102 2.79 8.80 14.02
CA VAL A 102 3.82 9.75 14.45
C VAL A 102 4.41 10.36 13.19
N GLU A 103 4.26 11.66 13.01
CA GLU A 103 4.67 12.35 11.79
C GLU A 103 4.10 11.67 10.54
N ASN A 104 4.93 11.19 9.63
CA ASN A 104 4.54 10.50 8.40
C ASN A 104 4.48 8.96 8.53
N VAL A 105 4.64 8.41 9.73
CA VAL A 105 4.57 6.95 9.98
C VAL A 105 3.23 6.58 10.60
N PHE A 106 2.52 5.65 9.98
CA PHE A 106 1.20 5.15 10.36
C PHE A 106 1.30 3.68 10.75
N CYS A 107 0.97 3.36 12.00
CA CYS A 107 1.08 2.01 12.55
C CYS A 107 -0.30 1.36 12.65
N LEU A 108 -0.49 0.28 11.93
CA LEU A 108 -1.74 -0.45 11.79
C LEU A 108 -1.58 -1.91 12.24
N PRO A 109 -2.66 -2.58 12.68
CA PRO A 109 -2.62 -3.99 13.04
C PRO A 109 -2.35 -4.88 11.82
N GLY A 110 -1.80 -6.08 12.06
CA GLY A 110 -1.49 -7.06 11.01
C GLY A 110 -2.71 -7.81 10.46
N VAL A 111 -3.88 -7.76 11.11
CA VAL A 111 -5.09 -8.45 10.68
C VAL A 111 -5.70 -7.71 9.48
N PRO A 112 -5.76 -8.31 8.26
CA PRO A 112 -6.11 -7.59 7.04
C PRO A 112 -7.51 -6.94 7.06
N SER A 113 -8.50 -7.58 7.65
CA SER A 113 -9.87 -7.04 7.74
C SER A 113 -9.93 -5.80 8.64
N ILE A 114 -9.20 -5.82 9.76
CA ILE A 114 -9.12 -4.71 10.69
C ILE A 114 -8.35 -3.55 10.04
N MET A 115 -7.16 -3.82 9.49
CA MET A 115 -6.36 -2.82 8.80
C MET A 115 -7.18 -2.10 7.70
N LYS A 116 -7.91 -2.86 6.86
CA LYS A 116 -8.76 -2.29 5.81
C LYS A 116 -9.84 -1.36 6.37
N SER A 117 -10.48 -1.72 7.50
CA SER A 117 -11.50 -0.88 8.13
C SER A 117 -10.92 0.43 8.65
N MET A 118 -9.67 0.42 9.13
CA MET A 118 -8.99 1.59 9.66
C MET A 118 -8.50 2.54 8.57
N LEU A 119 -8.11 2.03 7.40
CA LEU A 119 -7.66 2.86 6.25
C LEU A 119 -8.71 3.90 5.82
N GLY A 120 -10.01 3.58 5.97
CA GLY A 120 -11.09 4.52 5.68
C GLY A 120 -11.01 5.82 6.48
N GLY A 121 -10.55 5.75 7.73
CA GLY A 121 -10.35 6.90 8.61
C GLY A 121 -9.14 7.78 8.28
N LEU A 122 -8.23 7.29 7.42
CA LEU A 122 -7.01 8.01 7.05
C LEU A 122 -7.17 8.91 5.82
N LYS A 123 -8.30 8.85 5.10
CA LYS A 123 -8.53 9.63 3.86
C LYS A 123 -8.26 11.12 3.99
N ASN A 124 -8.56 11.70 5.16
CA ASN A 124 -8.36 13.13 5.43
C ASN A 124 -6.95 13.47 5.95
N LYS A 125 -6.15 12.45 6.29
CA LYS A 125 -4.77 12.61 6.79
C LYS A 125 -3.72 12.37 5.71
N ILE A 126 -4.13 11.76 4.59
CA ILE A 126 -3.24 11.42 3.48
C ILE A 126 -3.63 12.29 2.29
N VAL A 127 -2.67 13.05 1.81
CA VAL A 127 -2.82 13.78 0.55
C VAL A 127 -2.47 12.80 -0.57
N GLY A 128 -3.45 12.48 -1.42
CA GLY A 128 -3.24 11.65 -2.60
C GLY A 128 -2.38 12.39 -3.64
N GLY A 129 -1.62 11.62 -4.45
CA GLY A 129 -1.05 12.13 -5.69
C GLY A 129 -2.11 12.19 -6.80
N GLU A 130 -1.70 12.68 -7.98
CA GLU A 130 -2.55 12.57 -9.17
C GLU A 130 -2.82 11.10 -9.50
N PRO A 131 -4.06 10.74 -9.84
CA PRO A 131 -4.41 9.37 -10.13
C PRO A 131 -3.74 8.91 -11.44
N ILE A 132 -3.01 7.81 -11.38
CA ILE A 132 -2.51 7.16 -12.60
C ILE A 132 -3.70 6.55 -13.34
N LEU A 133 -3.97 7.07 -14.52
CA LEU A 133 -4.98 6.54 -15.42
C LEU A 133 -4.41 5.33 -16.18
N SER A 134 -5.27 4.42 -16.59
CA SER A 134 -4.86 3.27 -17.40
C SER A 134 -5.86 2.97 -18.51
N ASN A 135 -5.33 2.46 -19.63
CA ASN A 135 -6.10 1.84 -20.70
C ASN A 135 -5.55 0.45 -20.97
N THR A 136 -6.42 -0.52 -21.26
CA THR A 136 -6.02 -1.91 -21.50
C THR A 136 -6.55 -2.38 -22.83
N ILE A 137 -5.66 -2.97 -23.65
CA ILE A 137 -5.99 -3.62 -24.91
C ILE A 137 -5.64 -5.10 -24.77
N SER A 138 -6.61 -6.00 -24.94
CA SER A 138 -6.35 -7.44 -24.89
C SER A 138 -6.25 -8.01 -26.30
N LEU A 139 -5.20 -8.79 -26.55
CA LEU A 139 -4.84 -9.30 -27.86
C LEU A 139 -4.77 -10.83 -27.88
N ARG A 140 -5.13 -11.42 -29.02
CA ARG A 140 -4.91 -12.85 -29.31
C ARG A 140 -3.58 -13.04 -30.04
N THR A 141 -2.50 -12.90 -29.28
CA THR A 141 -1.13 -13.13 -29.71
C THR A 141 -0.27 -13.54 -28.53
N VAL A 142 0.97 -13.84 -28.75
CA VAL A 142 1.96 -14.14 -27.70
C VAL A 142 2.88 -12.93 -27.49
N GLU A 143 3.34 -12.75 -26.27
CA GLU A 143 4.15 -11.59 -25.88
C GLU A 143 5.41 -11.42 -26.75
N SER A 144 6.06 -12.52 -27.11
CA SER A 144 7.27 -12.50 -27.96
C SER A 144 7.06 -11.92 -29.37
N GLU A 145 5.82 -11.97 -29.89
CA GLU A 145 5.51 -11.42 -31.23
C GLU A 145 5.37 -9.89 -31.23
N ILE A 146 5.09 -9.30 -30.08
CA ILE A 146 4.86 -7.86 -29.96
C ILE A 146 5.96 -7.13 -29.18
N ALA A 147 6.89 -7.84 -28.56
CA ALA A 147 7.86 -7.29 -27.63
C ALA A 147 8.73 -6.18 -28.24
N SER A 148 9.28 -6.38 -29.45
CA SER A 148 10.12 -5.37 -30.11
C SER A 148 9.33 -4.09 -30.41
N SER A 149 8.13 -4.23 -30.96
CA SER A 149 7.30 -3.07 -31.31
C SER A 149 6.80 -2.32 -30.07
N LEU A 150 6.49 -3.03 -28.97
CA LEU A 150 6.16 -2.37 -27.70
C LEU A 150 7.36 -1.60 -27.14
N THR A 151 8.57 -2.12 -27.31
CA THR A 151 9.79 -1.41 -26.92
C THR A 151 9.97 -0.12 -27.72
N GLU A 152 9.79 -0.17 -29.04
CA GLU A 152 9.89 1.00 -29.90
C GLU A 152 8.83 2.07 -29.55
N ILE A 153 7.58 1.64 -29.32
CA ILE A 153 6.49 2.55 -28.91
C ILE A 153 6.78 3.12 -27.51
N GLN A 154 7.27 2.32 -26.56
CA GLN A 154 7.66 2.79 -25.22
C GLN A 154 8.77 3.85 -25.30
N ASP A 155 9.76 3.63 -26.18
CA ASP A 155 10.88 4.57 -26.36
C ASP A 155 10.44 5.93 -26.92
N GLN A 156 9.39 5.94 -27.72
CA GLN A 156 8.79 7.17 -28.25
C GLN A 156 7.85 7.87 -27.26
N ASN A 157 7.36 7.15 -26.24
CA ASN A 157 6.38 7.63 -25.26
C ASN A 157 6.95 7.56 -23.84
N LYS A 158 7.93 8.40 -23.51
CA LYS A 158 8.65 8.38 -22.20
C LYS A 158 7.75 8.74 -20.99
N ASP A 159 6.66 9.46 -21.20
CA ASP A 159 5.71 9.89 -20.16
C ASP A 159 4.55 8.90 -19.96
N VAL A 160 4.63 7.74 -20.61
CA VAL A 160 3.66 6.65 -20.54
C VAL A 160 4.39 5.38 -20.14
N GLU A 161 3.80 4.59 -19.26
CA GLU A 161 4.28 3.25 -18.91
C GLU A 161 3.46 2.21 -19.66
N ILE A 162 4.12 1.36 -20.46
CA ILE A 162 3.49 0.26 -21.20
C ILE A 162 3.90 -1.06 -20.54
N GLY A 163 2.92 -1.80 -20.00
CA GLY A 163 3.10 -3.16 -19.49
C GLY A 163 2.43 -4.20 -20.38
N SER A 164 3.06 -5.37 -20.55
CA SER A 164 2.44 -6.53 -21.18
C SER A 164 2.22 -7.65 -20.18
N TYR A 165 1.02 -8.25 -20.20
CA TYR A 165 0.59 -9.24 -19.25
C TYR A 165 -0.02 -10.45 -19.98
N PRO A 166 0.72 -11.56 -20.11
CA PRO A 166 0.19 -12.78 -20.71
C PRO A 166 -1.00 -13.32 -19.93
N PHE A 167 -1.98 -13.84 -20.64
CA PHE A 167 -3.11 -14.53 -20.03
C PHE A 167 -3.49 -15.79 -20.78
N PHE A 168 -4.17 -16.69 -20.08
CA PHE A 168 -4.79 -17.88 -20.65
C PHE A 168 -6.28 -17.83 -20.31
N HIS A 169 -7.13 -17.71 -21.36
CA HIS A 169 -8.57 -17.64 -21.21
C HIS A 169 -9.29 -18.46 -22.26
N ALA A 170 -10.28 -19.25 -21.85
CA ALA A 170 -11.08 -20.11 -22.74
C ALA A 170 -10.22 -21.00 -23.67
N GLY A 171 -9.13 -21.61 -23.11
CA GLY A 171 -8.27 -22.51 -23.86
C GLY A 171 -7.30 -21.83 -24.85
N LYS A 172 -7.19 -20.48 -24.83
CA LYS A 172 -6.36 -19.71 -25.74
C LYS A 172 -5.44 -18.76 -25.00
N LEU A 173 -4.21 -18.66 -25.51
CA LEU A 173 -3.25 -17.66 -25.05
C LEU A 173 -3.61 -16.27 -25.59
N GLY A 174 -3.25 -15.25 -24.82
CA GLY A 174 -3.35 -13.87 -25.20
C GLY A 174 -2.45 -13.00 -24.36
N VAL A 175 -2.39 -11.71 -24.68
CA VAL A 175 -1.64 -10.72 -23.91
C VAL A 175 -2.49 -9.45 -23.73
N SER A 176 -2.52 -8.92 -22.52
CA SER A 176 -3.10 -7.62 -22.24
C SER A 176 -2.01 -6.57 -22.19
N ILE A 177 -2.11 -5.56 -23.05
CA ILE A 177 -1.25 -4.38 -23.03
C ILE A 177 -1.94 -3.35 -22.15
N VAL A 178 -1.25 -2.89 -21.10
CA VAL A 178 -1.74 -1.87 -20.17
C VAL A 178 -0.90 -0.61 -20.33
N ILE A 179 -1.54 0.48 -20.71
CA ILE A 179 -0.94 1.79 -20.90
C ILE A 179 -1.29 2.64 -19.69
N ARG A 180 -0.30 3.24 -19.00
CA ARG A 180 -0.49 4.05 -17.79
C ARG A 180 0.18 5.41 -17.95
N SER A 181 -0.50 6.46 -17.47
CA SER A 181 0.04 7.82 -17.34
C SER A 181 -0.87 8.64 -16.42
N GLU A 182 -0.39 9.75 -15.91
CA GLU A 182 -1.22 10.78 -15.27
C GLU A 182 -1.99 11.60 -16.32
N ASP A 183 -1.51 11.64 -17.57
CA ASP A 183 -2.08 12.40 -18.67
C ASP A 183 -2.88 11.50 -19.64
N LYS A 184 -4.19 11.73 -19.69
CA LYS A 184 -5.11 10.98 -20.55
C LYS A 184 -4.81 11.18 -22.04
N SER A 185 -4.32 12.36 -22.47
CA SER A 185 -4.00 12.62 -23.88
C SER A 185 -2.84 11.73 -24.32
N LYS A 186 -1.79 11.60 -23.50
CA LYS A 186 -0.64 10.73 -23.77
C LYS A 186 -1.03 9.25 -23.83
N ILE A 187 -1.96 8.82 -22.98
CA ILE A 187 -2.52 7.46 -23.08
C ILE A 187 -3.22 7.27 -24.42
N ASN A 188 -4.02 8.24 -24.87
CA ASN A 188 -4.74 8.15 -26.14
C ASN A 188 -3.78 8.11 -27.33
N ASP A 189 -2.76 8.95 -27.35
CA ASP A 189 -1.76 8.99 -28.44
C ASP A 189 -0.97 7.68 -28.52
N CYS A 190 -0.52 7.16 -27.39
CA CYS A 190 0.13 5.86 -27.30
C CYS A 190 -0.82 4.71 -27.73
N ASN A 191 -2.08 4.78 -27.29
CA ASN A 191 -3.10 3.81 -27.67
C ASN A 191 -3.32 3.76 -29.19
N LEU A 192 -3.35 4.91 -29.86
CA LEU A 192 -3.48 4.99 -31.32
C LEU A 192 -2.29 4.31 -32.00
N GLN A 193 -1.06 4.55 -31.57
CA GLN A 193 0.14 3.91 -32.13
C GLN A 193 0.07 2.38 -32.01
N ILE A 194 -0.36 1.88 -30.85
CA ILE A 194 -0.54 0.44 -30.63
C ILE A 194 -1.65 -0.12 -31.52
N LEU A 195 -2.77 0.58 -31.68
CA LEU A 195 -3.87 0.14 -32.54
C LEU A 195 -3.48 0.13 -34.02
N GLU A 196 -2.70 1.08 -34.49
CA GLU A 196 -2.15 1.10 -35.89
C GLU A 196 -1.25 -0.11 -36.11
N TYR A 197 -0.33 -0.40 -35.18
CA TYR A 197 0.53 -1.58 -35.25
C TYR A 197 -0.30 -2.88 -35.28
N ILE A 198 -1.29 -3.02 -34.38
CA ILE A 198 -2.18 -4.19 -34.33
C ILE A 198 -2.91 -4.40 -35.67
N LYS A 199 -3.40 -3.31 -36.27
CA LYS A 199 -4.09 -3.33 -37.55
C LYS A 199 -3.15 -3.76 -38.66
N GLU A 200 -1.94 -3.20 -38.72
CA GLU A 200 -0.91 -3.56 -39.73
C GLU A 200 -0.55 -5.04 -39.65
N LYS A 201 -0.34 -5.56 -38.45
CA LYS A 201 -0.01 -6.97 -38.21
C LYS A 201 -1.21 -7.91 -38.24
N LYS A 202 -2.43 -7.38 -38.42
CA LYS A 202 -3.69 -8.16 -38.41
C LYS A 202 -3.90 -8.97 -37.15
N ILE A 203 -3.43 -8.45 -35.99
CA ILE A 203 -3.60 -9.10 -34.71
C ILE A 203 -5.06 -8.91 -34.23
N LYS A 204 -5.67 -9.95 -33.72
CA LYS A 204 -7.07 -9.91 -33.27
C LYS A 204 -7.16 -9.31 -31.86
N ILE A 205 -7.99 -8.27 -31.70
CA ILE A 205 -8.37 -7.71 -30.41
C ILE A 205 -9.41 -8.65 -29.75
N GLU A 206 -9.33 -8.81 -28.46
CA GLU A 206 -10.29 -9.55 -27.66
C GLU A 206 -11.05 -8.59 -26.74
N ASP A 207 -12.38 -8.54 -26.90
CA ASP A 207 -13.25 -7.83 -25.97
C ASP A 207 -13.33 -8.61 -24.64
N ARG A 208 -13.03 -7.94 -23.53
CA ARG A 208 -13.09 -8.50 -22.18
C ARG A 208 -14.02 -7.70 -21.30
#